data_49c47f704349354229711cd01ee84772
#
_entry.id   49c47f704349354229711cd01ee84772
#
_cell.length_a   1.000
_cell.length_b   1.000
_cell.length_c   1.000
_cell.angle_alpha   90.00
_cell.angle_beta   90.00
_cell.angle_gamma   90.00
#
_symmetry.space_group_name_H-M   'P 1'
#
loop_
_entity.id
_entity.type
_entity.pdbx_description
1 polymer ?
#
loop_
_entity_poly.entity_id
_entity_poly.type
_entity_poly.pdbx_seq_one_letter_code
_entity_poly.pdbx_strand_id
1 'polypeptide(L)'
;GLEVGAMSKPFKFNKNVIVEYADIFEENKLKTIAQNVPIKNLYNKKYPPIKHILKKPKFLLDFVKDNTYDFIYSSHVLEHTPNLYSAILDQLKKIKKNGLIYAVLPNKKYTFDCDRKNTDPNYLVKKHLNNDFSFTLEEALDVVKNTKDHPLYKGIKNIEEYAKKMIDEPLGIHHFYVFSEKNILELLGHITRNSNSDLIYFSTLKNTKYNDIHFVLKKN
;
A
#
# COMPACT_ATOMS: atom_id res chain seq x y z
N GLY A 1 -16.22 9.43 -0.48
CA GLY A 1 -15.10 8.60 -0.12
C GLY A 1 -13.81 8.95 -0.82
N LEU A 2 -12.75 8.25 -0.51
CA LEU A 2 -11.44 8.36 -1.15
C LEU A 2 -10.96 6.97 -1.57
N GLU A 3 -10.50 6.83 -2.82
CA GLU A 3 -9.74 5.68 -3.26
C GLU A 3 -8.27 6.06 -3.44
N VAL A 4 -7.37 5.29 -2.81
CA VAL A 4 -5.93 5.50 -2.88
C VAL A 4 -5.30 4.47 -3.81
N GLY A 5 -4.47 4.93 -4.76
CA GLY A 5 -3.70 4.07 -5.66
C GLY A 5 -4.55 3.30 -6.68
N ALA A 6 -5.65 3.88 -7.16
CA ALA A 6 -6.55 3.25 -8.13
C ALA A 6 -5.86 2.89 -9.46
N MET A 7 -4.79 3.61 -9.81
CA MET A 7 -4.10 3.48 -11.10
C MET A 7 -5.10 3.43 -12.28
N SER A 8 -5.02 2.40 -13.12
CA SER A 8 -5.89 2.21 -14.29
C SER A 8 -7.09 1.30 -14.03
N LYS A 9 -7.34 0.92 -12.76
CA LYS A 9 -8.39 -0.02 -12.37
C LYS A 9 -9.16 0.47 -11.14
N PRO A 10 -9.79 1.67 -11.19
CA PRO A 10 -10.57 2.15 -10.09
C PRO A 10 -11.67 1.16 -9.73
N PHE A 11 -11.95 1.05 -8.43
CA PHE A 11 -13.04 0.22 -7.96
C PHE A 11 -14.37 0.75 -8.50
N LYS A 12 -15.25 -0.17 -8.88
CA LYS A 12 -16.57 0.21 -9.41
C LYS A 12 -17.56 0.42 -8.27
N PHE A 13 -17.58 1.62 -7.73
CA PHE A 13 -18.59 2.02 -6.75
C PHE A 13 -19.97 2.18 -7.41
N ASN A 14 -21.01 2.13 -6.59
CA ASN A 14 -22.35 2.49 -7.04
C ASN A 14 -22.35 3.95 -7.53
N LYS A 15 -23.13 4.24 -8.57
CA LYS A 15 -23.23 5.58 -9.20
C LYS A 15 -23.59 6.72 -8.25
N ASN A 16 -24.20 6.40 -7.11
CA ASN A 16 -24.59 7.38 -6.08
C ASN A 16 -23.46 7.66 -5.07
N VAL A 17 -22.30 7.01 -5.20
CA VAL A 17 -21.15 7.21 -4.32
C VAL A 17 -20.19 8.20 -4.95
N ILE A 18 -19.92 9.29 -4.25
CA ILE A 18 -18.92 10.29 -4.67
C ILE A 18 -17.55 9.82 -4.18
N VAL A 19 -16.61 9.64 -5.10
CA VAL A 19 -15.25 9.18 -4.80
C VAL A 19 -14.22 10.14 -5.38
N GLU A 20 -13.30 10.54 -4.54
CA GLU A 20 -12.07 11.24 -4.92
C GLU A 20 -10.92 10.25 -5.02
N TYR A 21 -9.87 10.61 -5.74
CA TYR A 21 -8.72 9.73 -5.98
C TYR A 21 -7.42 10.37 -5.51
N ALA A 22 -6.61 9.58 -4.80
CA ALA A 22 -5.27 9.95 -4.40
C ALA A 22 -4.25 8.95 -4.98
N ASP A 23 -3.10 9.46 -5.42
CA ASP A 23 -2.00 8.63 -5.91
C ASP A 23 -0.65 9.32 -5.63
N ILE A 24 0.45 8.62 -5.84
CA ILE A 24 1.81 9.21 -5.73
C ILE A 24 2.20 10.01 -6.97
N PHE A 25 1.46 9.85 -8.07
CA PHE A 25 1.72 10.53 -9.33
C PHE A 25 0.44 11.09 -9.95
N GLU A 26 0.60 12.17 -10.69
CA GLU A 26 -0.43 12.69 -11.59
C GLU A 26 -0.74 11.72 -12.72
N GLU A 27 -1.92 11.83 -13.30
CA GLU A 27 -2.44 10.96 -14.36
C GLU A 27 -1.44 10.78 -15.52
N ASN A 28 -0.84 11.86 -16.02
CA ASN A 28 0.10 11.80 -17.14
C ASN A 28 1.36 11.01 -16.79
N LYS A 29 1.87 11.16 -15.57
CA LYS A 29 3.05 10.42 -15.11
C LYS A 29 2.73 8.94 -14.87
N LEU A 30 1.54 8.62 -14.38
CA LEU A 30 1.04 7.23 -14.27
C LEU A 30 1.00 6.55 -15.65
N LYS A 31 0.54 7.26 -16.70
CA LYS A 31 0.55 6.76 -18.08
C LYS A 31 1.97 6.46 -18.57
N THR A 32 2.92 7.37 -18.30
CA THR A 32 4.33 7.18 -18.69
C THR A 32 4.98 6.02 -17.96
N ILE A 33 4.74 5.87 -16.66
CA ILE A 33 5.26 4.73 -15.86
C ILE A 33 4.67 3.42 -16.39
N ALA A 34 3.38 3.39 -16.67
CA ALA A 34 2.72 2.21 -17.23
C ALA A 34 3.32 1.78 -18.57
N GLN A 35 3.84 2.71 -19.38
CA GLN A 35 4.53 2.41 -20.64
C GLN A 35 5.90 1.74 -20.44
N ASN A 36 6.56 2.02 -19.32
CA ASN A 36 7.91 1.56 -19.03
C ASN A 36 7.98 0.30 -18.14
N VAL A 37 6.83 -0.10 -17.57
CA VAL A 37 6.75 -1.33 -16.78
C VAL A 37 6.30 -2.49 -17.67
N PRO A 38 6.97 -3.66 -17.64
CA PRO A 38 6.65 -4.80 -18.52
C PRO A 38 5.36 -5.53 -18.09
N ILE A 39 4.32 -4.79 -17.74
CA ILE A 39 3.01 -5.32 -17.41
C ILE A 39 2.10 -5.11 -18.61
N LYS A 40 1.87 -6.19 -19.38
CA LYS A 40 0.94 -6.17 -20.53
C LYS A 40 -0.42 -5.61 -20.09
N ASN A 41 -0.97 -4.67 -20.88
CA ASN A 41 -2.31 -4.08 -20.72
C ASN A 41 -2.47 -2.95 -19.71
N LEU A 42 -1.41 -2.33 -19.20
CA LEU A 42 -1.51 -1.04 -18.49
C LEU A 42 -1.64 0.15 -19.47
N TYR A 43 -1.21 -0.04 -20.73
CA TYR A 43 -1.30 0.99 -21.77
C TYR A 43 -2.75 1.17 -22.25
N ASN A 44 -3.09 2.35 -22.68
CA ASN A 44 -4.39 2.70 -23.26
C ASN A 44 -5.60 2.60 -22.31
N LYS A 45 -5.39 2.59 -20.99
CA LYS A 45 -6.49 2.66 -20.03
C LYS A 45 -6.76 4.09 -19.59
N LYS A 46 -8.02 4.34 -19.29
CA LYS A 46 -8.43 5.60 -18.67
C LYS A 46 -8.10 5.56 -17.17
N TYR A 47 -7.31 6.51 -16.71
CA TYR A 47 -7.03 6.72 -15.29
C TYR A 47 -8.11 7.64 -14.70
N PRO A 48 -8.47 7.47 -13.43
CA PRO A 48 -9.36 8.42 -12.76
C PRO A 48 -8.65 9.78 -12.58
N PRO A 49 -9.40 10.88 -12.47
CA PRO A 49 -8.82 12.19 -12.20
C PRO A 49 -8.21 12.21 -10.80
N ILE A 50 -6.88 12.27 -10.70
CA ILE A 50 -6.17 12.32 -9.41
C ILE A 50 -6.33 13.71 -8.80
N LYS A 51 -7.03 13.78 -7.68
CA LYS A 51 -7.25 15.02 -6.93
C LYS A 51 -6.13 15.32 -5.94
N HIS A 52 -5.55 14.26 -5.36
CA HIS A 52 -4.59 14.38 -4.28
C HIS A 52 -3.30 13.62 -4.61
N ILE A 53 -2.15 14.31 -4.47
CA ILE A 53 -0.84 13.70 -4.69
C ILE A 53 -0.18 13.43 -3.35
N LEU A 54 0.10 12.15 -3.08
CA LEU A 54 0.82 11.70 -1.89
C LEU A 54 2.30 12.06 -2.02
N LYS A 55 2.84 12.79 -1.05
CA LYS A 55 4.21 13.31 -1.12
C LYS A 55 5.23 12.37 -0.45
N LYS A 56 6.39 12.26 -1.10
CA LYS A 56 7.58 11.63 -0.50
C LYS A 56 8.04 12.43 0.73
N PRO A 57 8.71 11.80 1.70
CA PRO A 57 8.98 10.36 1.79
C PRO A 57 7.83 9.57 2.43
N LYS A 58 6.84 10.23 3.02
CA LYS A 58 5.87 9.60 3.92
C LYS A 58 4.70 8.93 3.20
N PHE A 59 4.27 9.48 2.05
CA PHE A 59 3.07 9.05 1.31
C PHE A 59 1.80 9.04 2.18
N LEU A 60 1.66 10.02 3.06
CA LEU A 60 0.50 10.24 3.91
C LEU A 60 -0.47 11.26 3.31
N LEU A 61 -1.68 11.30 3.85
CA LEU A 61 -2.75 12.23 3.46
C LEU A 61 -2.66 13.58 4.23
N ASP A 62 -1.46 14.07 4.50
CA ASP A 62 -1.22 15.26 5.34
C ASP A 62 -1.99 16.51 4.90
N PHE A 63 -2.27 16.63 3.59
CA PHE A 63 -2.99 17.75 2.99
C PHE A 63 -4.52 17.59 3.05
N VAL A 64 -5.01 16.44 3.47
CA VAL A 64 -6.44 16.17 3.67
C VAL A 64 -6.83 16.56 5.09
N LYS A 65 -7.90 17.36 5.24
CA LYS A 65 -8.45 17.72 6.55
C LYS A 65 -8.97 16.45 7.27
N ASP A 66 -8.78 16.40 8.58
CA ASP A 66 -9.32 15.30 9.39
C ASP A 66 -10.85 15.24 9.32
N ASN A 67 -11.40 14.05 9.50
CA ASN A 67 -12.84 13.77 9.45
C ASN A 67 -13.53 14.23 8.15
N THR A 68 -12.87 14.04 7.01
CA THR A 68 -13.38 14.45 5.69
C THR A 68 -14.21 13.37 5.02
N TYR A 69 -13.73 12.13 5.02
CA TYR A 69 -14.33 11.06 4.21
C TYR A 69 -15.20 10.12 5.04
N ASP A 70 -16.23 9.59 4.40
CA ASP A 70 -17.06 8.53 5.00
C ASP A 70 -16.38 7.18 4.91
N PHE A 71 -15.50 6.99 3.90
CA PHE A 71 -14.66 5.81 3.77
C PHE A 71 -13.37 6.13 3.00
N ILE A 72 -12.35 5.28 3.24
CA ILE A 72 -11.13 5.19 2.42
C ILE A 72 -10.99 3.74 1.95
N TYR A 73 -10.73 3.58 0.65
CA TYR A 73 -10.49 2.30 0.01
C TYR A 73 -9.08 2.26 -0.59
N SER A 74 -8.39 1.14 -0.43
CA SER A 74 -7.11 0.87 -1.10
C SER A 74 -6.94 -0.62 -1.39
N SER A 75 -6.39 -0.93 -2.55
CA SER A 75 -6.12 -2.30 -2.96
C SER A 75 -4.73 -2.41 -3.55
N HIS A 76 -3.87 -3.22 -2.95
CA HIS A 76 -2.45 -3.35 -3.32
C HIS A 76 -1.71 -2.00 -3.32
N VAL A 77 -1.81 -1.28 -2.21
CA VAL A 77 -1.22 0.05 -2.01
C VAL A 77 -0.41 0.13 -0.73
N LEU A 78 -0.93 -0.40 0.37
CA LEU A 78 -0.32 -0.20 1.69
C LEU A 78 1.04 -0.91 1.81
N GLU A 79 1.26 -2.00 1.11
CA GLU A 79 2.55 -2.70 1.03
C GLU A 79 3.64 -1.86 0.33
N HIS A 80 3.24 -0.84 -0.42
CA HIS A 80 4.14 0.12 -1.09
C HIS A 80 4.38 1.38 -0.26
N THR A 81 3.86 1.47 0.96
CA THR A 81 4.09 2.63 1.82
C THR A 81 5.32 2.43 2.71
N PRO A 82 6.12 3.48 2.96
CA PRO A 82 7.33 3.36 3.80
C PRO A 82 7.05 2.98 5.25
N ASN A 83 5.82 3.19 5.73
CA ASN A 83 5.35 2.72 7.01
C ASN A 83 3.83 2.50 6.99
N LEU A 84 3.43 1.25 6.78
CA LEU A 84 2.02 0.84 6.70
C LEU A 84 1.24 1.16 7.98
N TYR A 85 1.84 1.00 9.15
CA TYR A 85 1.21 1.34 10.44
C TYR A 85 0.85 2.82 10.49
N SER A 86 1.81 3.70 10.14
CA SER A 86 1.57 5.15 10.06
C SER A 86 0.52 5.51 9.02
N ALA A 87 0.54 4.85 7.86
CA ALA A 87 -0.43 5.12 6.78
C ALA A 87 -1.86 4.79 7.21
N ILE A 88 -2.09 3.67 7.91
CA ILE A 88 -3.43 3.32 8.41
C ILE A 88 -3.87 4.30 9.51
N LEU A 89 -2.99 4.68 10.45
CA LEU A 89 -3.33 5.67 11.48
C LEU A 89 -3.65 7.05 10.87
N ASP A 90 -2.94 7.44 9.83
CA ASP A 90 -3.23 8.67 9.10
C ASP A 90 -4.61 8.59 8.41
N GLN A 91 -4.90 7.50 7.70
CA GLN A 91 -6.22 7.28 7.09
C GLN A 91 -7.36 7.31 8.13
N LEU A 92 -7.16 6.73 9.34
CA LEU A 92 -8.13 6.80 10.43
C LEU A 92 -8.42 8.23 10.89
N LYS A 93 -7.44 9.15 10.83
CA LYS A 93 -7.68 10.57 11.09
C LYS A 93 -8.58 11.21 10.03
N LYS A 94 -8.41 10.80 8.75
CA LYS A 94 -9.11 11.41 7.61
C LYS A 94 -10.56 10.96 7.45
N ILE A 95 -10.93 9.80 7.98
CA ILE A 95 -12.33 9.37 7.98
C ILE A 95 -13.11 9.98 9.15
N LYS A 96 -14.40 10.19 8.93
CA LYS A 96 -15.36 10.65 9.93
C LYS A 96 -15.57 9.60 11.02
N LYS A 97 -16.22 10.00 12.12
CA LYS A 97 -16.79 9.07 13.10
C LYS A 97 -17.72 8.08 12.38
N ASN A 98 -17.65 6.81 12.74
CA ASN A 98 -18.31 5.68 12.06
C ASN A 98 -17.87 5.44 10.59
N GLY A 99 -16.89 6.18 10.09
CA GLY A 99 -16.30 5.95 8.78
C GLY A 99 -15.50 4.64 8.73
N LEU A 100 -15.22 4.18 7.51
CA LEU A 100 -14.61 2.90 7.25
C LEU A 100 -13.30 3.04 6.47
N ILE A 101 -12.30 2.23 6.81
CA ILE A 101 -11.17 1.92 5.95
C ILE A 101 -11.36 0.49 5.45
N TYR A 102 -11.42 0.32 4.13
CA TYR A 102 -11.35 -0.99 3.51
C TYR A 102 -10.04 -1.13 2.75
N ALA A 103 -9.23 -2.08 3.16
CA ALA A 103 -7.95 -2.34 2.52
C ALA A 103 -7.80 -3.80 2.07
N VAL A 104 -7.11 -3.96 0.95
CA VAL A 104 -6.75 -5.24 0.37
C VAL A 104 -5.23 -5.28 0.26
N LEU A 105 -4.61 -6.31 0.82
CA LEU A 105 -3.17 -6.57 0.78
C LEU A 105 -2.87 -7.91 0.11
N PRO A 106 -1.75 -8.04 -0.60
CA PRO A 106 -1.30 -9.34 -1.08
C PRO A 106 -0.91 -10.24 0.10
N ASN A 107 -1.39 -11.48 0.08
CA ASN A 107 -0.85 -12.50 0.97
C ASN A 107 0.44 -13.03 0.36
N LYS A 108 1.58 -12.76 1.02
CA LYS A 108 2.91 -13.12 0.49
C LYS A 108 3.03 -14.57 0.04
N LYS A 109 2.33 -15.49 0.70
CA LYS A 109 2.38 -16.92 0.38
C LYS A 109 2.01 -17.22 -1.07
N TYR A 110 1.21 -16.37 -1.70
CA TYR A 110 0.66 -16.55 -3.05
C TYR A 110 1.20 -15.54 -4.05
N THR A 111 2.25 -14.81 -3.69
CA THR A 111 2.87 -13.78 -4.55
C THR A 111 4.33 -14.10 -4.86
N PHE A 112 4.96 -13.26 -5.64
CA PHE A 112 6.39 -13.30 -5.90
C PHE A 112 7.26 -13.04 -4.64
N ASP A 113 6.65 -12.58 -3.54
CA ASP A 113 7.31 -12.32 -2.26
C ASP A 113 7.35 -13.55 -1.33
N CYS A 114 6.94 -14.72 -1.79
CA CYS A 114 6.78 -15.91 -0.94
C CYS A 114 8.05 -16.27 -0.15
N ASP A 115 9.22 -16.01 -0.70
CA ASP A 115 10.51 -16.35 -0.10
C ASP A 115 11.06 -15.25 0.82
N ARG A 116 10.46 -14.03 0.83
CA ARG A 116 10.84 -12.94 1.73
C ARG A 116 10.39 -13.24 3.17
N LYS A 117 11.14 -12.73 4.16
CA LYS A 117 10.74 -12.82 5.57
C LYS A 117 9.49 -11.98 5.83
N ASN A 118 8.54 -12.48 6.65
CA ASN A 118 7.40 -11.68 7.09
C ASN A 118 7.87 -10.41 7.79
N THR A 119 7.23 -9.30 7.48
CA THR A 119 7.46 -8.03 8.20
C THR A 119 7.01 -8.16 9.65
N ASP A 120 7.89 -7.80 10.58
CA ASP A 120 7.57 -7.76 12.01
C ASP A 120 6.65 -6.55 12.30
N PRO A 121 5.45 -6.76 12.84
CA PRO A 121 4.56 -5.67 13.24
C PRO A 121 5.19 -4.69 14.24
N ASN A 122 5.97 -5.18 15.20
CA ASN A 122 6.64 -4.33 16.19
C ASN A 122 7.69 -3.41 15.55
N TYR A 123 8.34 -3.87 14.47
CA TYR A 123 9.26 -3.03 13.71
C TYR A 123 8.53 -1.80 13.10
N LEU A 124 7.35 -2.00 12.51
CA LEU A 124 6.56 -0.91 11.96
C LEU A 124 6.04 0.06 13.02
N VAL A 125 5.64 -0.46 14.20
CA VAL A 125 5.28 0.37 15.36
C VAL A 125 6.47 1.20 15.82
N LYS A 126 7.66 0.61 15.94
CA LYS A 126 8.89 1.32 16.31
C LYS A 126 9.25 2.41 15.30
N LYS A 127 9.16 2.11 14.00
CA LYS A 127 9.35 3.13 12.94
C LYS A 127 8.38 4.28 13.10
N HIS A 128 7.09 4.00 13.41
CA HIS A 128 6.09 5.04 13.64
C HIS A 128 6.45 5.94 14.83
N LEU A 129 6.79 5.35 15.97
CA LEU A 129 7.16 6.10 17.18
C LEU A 129 8.40 7.00 16.97
N ASN A 130 9.32 6.58 16.10
CA ASN A 130 10.50 7.34 15.73
C ASN A 130 10.27 8.29 14.55
N ASN A 131 9.05 8.41 14.03
CA ASN A 131 8.72 9.16 12.80
C ASN A 131 9.65 8.76 11.62
N ASP A 132 9.97 7.47 11.53
CA ASP A 132 10.88 6.91 10.53
C ASP A 132 10.10 6.39 9.31
N PHE A 133 10.38 6.98 8.16
CA PHE A 133 9.86 6.61 6.85
C PHE A 133 10.98 6.24 5.88
N SER A 134 12.16 5.91 6.39
CA SER A 134 13.28 5.43 5.58
C SER A 134 13.00 4.05 5.01
N PHE A 135 13.66 3.74 3.92
CA PHE A 135 13.79 2.40 3.37
C PHE A 135 15.28 2.05 3.41
N THR A 136 15.64 1.07 4.20
CA THR A 136 17.03 0.74 4.49
C THR A 136 17.66 -0.09 3.37
N LEU A 137 19.00 -0.12 3.32
CA LEU A 137 19.72 -0.97 2.39
C LEU A 137 19.41 -2.47 2.62
N GLU A 138 19.25 -2.88 3.88
CA GLU A 138 18.89 -4.25 4.23
C GLU A 138 17.50 -4.61 3.69
N GLU A 139 16.50 -3.74 3.86
CA GLU A 139 15.15 -3.94 3.29
C GLU A 139 15.19 -3.98 1.76
N ALA A 140 15.95 -3.10 1.12
CA ALA A 140 16.09 -3.08 -0.34
C ALA A 140 16.79 -4.35 -0.86
N LEU A 141 17.82 -4.83 -0.17
CA LEU A 141 18.51 -6.08 -0.49
C LEU A 141 17.58 -7.29 -0.33
N ASP A 142 16.72 -7.32 0.72
CA ASP A 142 15.72 -8.37 0.88
C ASP A 142 14.76 -8.42 -0.32
N VAL A 143 14.28 -7.26 -0.77
CA VAL A 143 13.42 -7.19 -1.96
C VAL A 143 14.11 -7.79 -3.17
N VAL A 144 15.31 -7.32 -3.50
CA VAL A 144 15.99 -7.74 -4.75
C VAL A 144 16.42 -9.20 -4.72
N LYS A 145 16.88 -9.71 -3.57
CA LYS A 145 17.39 -11.08 -3.42
C LYS A 145 16.29 -12.14 -3.32
N ASN A 146 15.20 -11.80 -2.62
CA ASN A 146 14.20 -12.78 -2.19
C ASN A 146 12.85 -12.64 -2.91
N THR A 147 12.74 -11.71 -3.86
CA THR A 147 11.54 -11.61 -4.71
C THR A 147 11.67 -12.55 -5.90
N LYS A 148 10.92 -13.62 -5.88
CA LYS A 148 11.03 -14.71 -6.85
C LYS A 148 10.45 -14.34 -8.21
N ASP A 149 11.26 -14.55 -9.25
CA ASP A 149 10.84 -14.46 -10.67
C ASP A 149 10.13 -13.15 -11.08
N HIS A 150 10.28 -12.09 -10.30
CA HIS A 150 9.67 -10.82 -10.66
C HIS A 150 10.42 -10.15 -11.82
N PRO A 151 9.73 -9.71 -12.88
CA PRO A 151 10.38 -9.17 -14.09
C PRO A 151 11.33 -7.99 -13.83
N LEU A 152 11.07 -7.18 -12.79
CA LEU A 152 11.90 -6.02 -12.42
C LEU A 152 13.27 -6.42 -11.86
N TYR A 153 13.41 -7.63 -11.29
CA TYR A 153 14.64 -8.06 -10.61
C TYR A 153 15.36 -9.15 -11.38
N LYS A 154 14.71 -9.72 -12.39
CA LYS A 154 15.29 -10.79 -13.20
C LYS A 154 16.47 -10.25 -14.03
N GLY A 155 17.64 -10.87 -13.84
CA GLY A 155 18.83 -10.52 -14.60
C GLY A 155 19.64 -9.33 -14.04
N ILE A 156 19.32 -8.83 -12.86
CA ILE A 156 20.14 -7.83 -12.17
C ILE A 156 21.50 -8.45 -11.83
N LYS A 157 22.58 -7.89 -12.42
CA LYS A 157 23.96 -8.38 -12.19
C LYS A 157 24.54 -7.84 -10.89
N ASN A 158 24.28 -6.57 -10.56
CA ASN A 158 24.79 -5.93 -9.35
C ASN A 158 23.60 -5.60 -8.41
N ILE A 159 23.30 -6.55 -7.53
CA ILE A 159 22.18 -6.47 -6.59
C ILE A 159 22.33 -5.29 -5.63
N GLU A 160 23.56 -5.06 -5.13
CA GLU A 160 23.82 -4.00 -4.16
C GLU A 160 23.64 -2.60 -4.78
N GLU A 161 24.16 -2.39 -5.99
CA GLU A 161 23.99 -1.14 -6.71
C GLU A 161 22.51 -0.86 -6.99
N TYR A 162 21.76 -1.90 -7.40
CA TYR A 162 20.32 -1.76 -7.64
C TYR A 162 19.56 -1.44 -6.36
N ALA A 163 19.88 -2.11 -5.23
CA ALA A 163 19.28 -1.83 -3.94
C ALA A 163 19.56 -0.39 -3.47
N LYS A 164 20.76 0.13 -3.66
CA LYS A 164 21.08 1.54 -3.39
C LYS A 164 20.22 2.50 -4.24
N LYS A 165 20.05 2.24 -5.53
CA LYS A 165 19.14 3.04 -6.38
C LYS A 165 17.68 3.00 -5.91
N MET A 166 17.22 1.87 -5.39
CA MET A 166 15.87 1.76 -4.82
C MET A 166 15.66 2.67 -3.61
N ILE A 167 16.69 2.90 -2.80
CA ILE A 167 16.62 3.79 -1.63
C ILE A 167 16.53 5.24 -2.08
N ASP A 168 17.35 5.64 -3.04
CA ASP A 168 17.44 7.02 -3.52
C ASP A 168 16.19 7.43 -4.30
N GLU A 169 15.62 6.51 -5.07
CA GLU A 169 14.42 6.72 -5.87
C GLU A 169 13.34 5.67 -5.60
N PRO A 170 12.75 5.62 -4.41
CA PRO A 170 11.69 4.66 -4.13
C PRO A 170 10.51 4.95 -5.07
N LEU A 171 10.36 4.12 -6.10
CA LEU A 171 9.38 4.33 -7.19
C LEU A 171 7.95 3.97 -6.80
N GLY A 172 7.71 3.50 -5.58
CA GLY A 172 6.38 3.04 -5.15
C GLY A 172 5.89 1.77 -5.89
N ILE A 173 6.77 1.10 -6.63
CA ILE A 173 6.46 -0.15 -7.35
C ILE A 173 6.96 -1.40 -6.62
N HIS A 174 7.73 -1.21 -5.57
CA HIS A 174 8.27 -2.30 -4.75
C HIS A 174 7.37 -2.53 -3.54
N HIS A 175 7.14 -3.78 -3.19
CA HIS A 175 6.56 -4.10 -1.89
C HIS A 175 7.63 -3.86 -0.82
N PHE A 176 7.53 -2.76 -0.06
CA PHE A 176 8.43 -2.53 1.08
C PHE A 176 8.26 -3.64 2.11
N TYR A 177 7.01 -4.00 2.38
CA TYR A 177 6.64 -4.95 3.41
C TYR A 177 5.79 -6.08 2.86
N VAL A 178 5.90 -7.23 3.51
CA VAL A 178 5.19 -8.45 3.13
C VAL A 178 4.52 -9.10 4.33
N PHE A 179 3.30 -9.57 4.13
CA PHE A 179 2.45 -10.04 5.22
C PHE A 179 1.86 -11.42 4.94
N SER A 180 1.82 -12.24 6.00
CA SER A 180 0.91 -13.36 6.13
C SER A 180 -0.34 -12.91 6.92
N GLU A 181 -1.39 -13.73 6.91
CA GLU A 181 -2.61 -13.47 7.68
C GLU A 181 -2.32 -13.21 9.17
N LYS A 182 -1.44 -14.03 9.77
CA LYS A 182 -1.10 -13.95 11.18
C LYS A 182 -0.47 -12.61 11.54
N ASN A 183 0.55 -12.18 10.79
CA ASN A 183 1.27 -10.97 11.17
C ASN A 183 0.55 -9.68 10.79
N ILE A 184 -0.33 -9.68 9.77
CA ILE A 184 -1.20 -8.52 9.56
C ILE A 184 -2.28 -8.41 10.65
N LEU A 185 -2.85 -9.52 11.13
CA LEU A 185 -3.78 -9.49 12.28
C LEU A 185 -3.11 -8.95 13.55
N GLU A 186 -1.85 -9.31 13.80
CA GLU A 186 -1.07 -8.75 14.91
C GLU A 186 -0.90 -7.23 14.77
N LEU A 187 -0.55 -6.74 13.56
CA LEU A 187 -0.43 -5.32 13.27
C LEU A 187 -1.76 -4.58 13.47
N LEU A 188 -2.87 -5.13 12.97
CA LEU A 188 -4.20 -4.56 13.17
C LEU A 188 -4.59 -4.52 14.65
N GLY A 189 -4.19 -5.52 15.43
CA GLY A 189 -4.33 -5.51 16.88
C GLY A 189 -3.55 -4.38 17.56
N HIS A 190 -2.34 -4.03 17.09
CA HIS A 190 -1.63 -2.83 17.55
C HIS A 190 -2.37 -1.54 17.17
N ILE A 191 -2.93 -1.46 15.96
CA ILE A 191 -3.67 -0.30 15.48
C ILE A 191 -4.91 -0.08 16.35
N THR A 192 -5.76 -1.09 16.53
CA THR A 192 -7.02 -0.96 17.28
C THR A 192 -6.79 -0.63 18.75
N ARG A 193 -5.75 -1.15 19.38
CA ARG A 193 -5.37 -0.80 20.77
C ARG A 193 -4.88 0.64 20.93
N ASN A 194 -4.28 1.21 19.88
CA ASN A 194 -3.66 2.54 19.93
C ASN A 194 -4.45 3.61 19.16
N SER A 195 -5.63 3.27 18.67
CA SER A 195 -6.53 4.19 17.99
C SER A 195 -7.97 3.94 18.43
N ASN A 196 -8.83 4.92 18.25
CA ASN A 196 -10.27 4.76 18.51
C ASN A 196 -10.94 4.09 17.30
N SER A 197 -10.62 2.79 17.09
CA SER A 197 -11.15 2.02 15.95
C SER A 197 -11.29 0.54 16.27
N ASP A 198 -12.18 -0.13 15.54
CA ASP A 198 -12.45 -1.56 15.63
C ASP A 198 -12.14 -2.25 14.30
N LEU A 199 -11.60 -3.47 14.37
CA LEU A 199 -11.52 -4.38 13.23
C LEU A 199 -12.88 -5.09 13.11
N ILE A 200 -13.68 -4.70 12.11
CA ILE A 200 -15.05 -5.24 11.94
C ILE A 200 -15.15 -6.32 10.86
N TYR A 201 -14.11 -6.48 10.04
CA TYR A 201 -14.04 -7.53 9.03
C TYR A 201 -12.60 -7.93 8.77
N PHE A 202 -12.37 -9.23 8.65
CA PHE A 202 -11.10 -9.81 8.21
C PHE A 202 -11.37 -11.11 7.44
N SER A 203 -10.78 -11.25 6.28
CA SER A 203 -10.89 -12.46 5.47
C SER A 203 -9.74 -12.59 4.48
N THR A 204 -9.46 -13.83 4.09
CA THR A 204 -8.66 -14.13 2.90
C THR A 204 -9.59 -14.62 1.81
N LEU A 205 -9.80 -13.79 0.82
CA LEU A 205 -10.66 -14.13 -0.32
C LEU A 205 -9.81 -14.77 -1.42
N LYS A 206 -10.19 -15.98 -1.79
CA LYS A 206 -9.65 -16.64 -2.98
C LYS A 206 -10.17 -15.91 -4.21
N ASN A 207 -9.32 -15.19 -4.88
CA ASN A 207 -9.59 -14.81 -6.26
C ASN A 207 -8.97 -15.86 -7.21
N THR A 208 -9.17 -15.71 -8.50
CA THR A 208 -8.70 -16.68 -9.51
C THR A 208 -7.19 -16.88 -9.55
N LYS A 209 -6.39 -16.02 -8.90
CA LYS A 209 -4.93 -16.03 -8.97
C LYS A 209 -4.24 -15.89 -7.61
N TYR A 210 -4.80 -15.08 -6.69
CA TYR A 210 -4.18 -14.74 -5.41
C TYR A 210 -5.21 -14.83 -4.29
N ASN A 211 -4.76 -15.27 -3.10
CA ASN A 211 -5.56 -15.20 -1.88
C ASN A 211 -5.21 -13.91 -1.16
N ASP A 212 -5.88 -12.81 -1.53
CA ASP A 212 -5.62 -11.52 -0.92
C ASP A 212 -6.19 -11.44 0.50
N ILE A 213 -5.56 -10.63 1.32
CA ILE A 213 -5.99 -10.34 2.69
C ILE A 213 -6.87 -9.09 2.64
N HIS A 214 -8.09 -9.22 3.07
CA HIS A 214 -9.08 -8.13 3.14
C HIS A 214 -9.35 -7.78 4.60
N PHE A 215 -9.39 -6.50 4.93
CA PHE A 215 -9.83 -6.06 6.24
C PHE A 215 -10.61 -4.74 6.18
N VAL A 216 -11.47 -4.55 7.17
CA VAL A 216 -12.21 -3.31 7.38
C VAL A 216 -12.02 -2.83 8.81
N LEU A 217 -11.52 -1.61 8.96
CA LEU A 217 -11.47 -0.88 10.21
C LEU A 217 -12.61 0.15 10.24
N LYS A 218 -13.28 0.27 11.39
CA LYS A 218 -14.28 1.30 11.66
C LYS A 218 -13.76 2.25 12.73
N LYS A 219 -13.86 3.55 12.47
CA LYS A 219 -13.56 4.60 13.46
C LYS A 219 -14.75 4.80 14.40
N ASN A 220 -14.52 4.79 15.70
CA ASN A 220 -15.53 5.02 16.75
C ASN A 220 -15.74 6.48 17.09
#